data_0de9b45c95103cc79513e8231e9ff430
#
_entry.id   0de9b45c95103cc79513e8231e9ff430
#
_cell.length_a   1.000
_cell.length_b   1.000
_cell.length_c   1.000
_cell.angle_alpha   90.00
_cell.angle_beta   90.00
_cell.angle_gamma   90.00
#
_symmetry.space_group_name_H-M   'P 1'
#
loop_
_entity.id
_entity.type
_entity.pdbx_description
1 polymer ?
#
loop_
_entity_poly.entity_id
_entity_poly.type
_entity_poly.pdbx_seq_one_letter_code
_entity_poly.pdbx_strand_id
1 'polypeptide(L)'
;MSDRGAFGLEPDQWEKRYLDDDLPWDSGVRDAHLGRVLDEFELTSGRVLEIGCGTGTNAIWLDSLGFDVVGLDLSATAIERARLKATNAAAKCKFLKTNFLEEVVPGGPFDMAYDRGCLHTFDKVDERLEFSERVASLLNPEGIWHSLIGSTDGPPRDGGPPRRSAAEIIAAVESSFEILQLQSTFFDSGLHAEARAGVLVARRR
;
A
#
# COMPACT_ATOMS: atom_id res chain seq x y z
N MET A 1 -26.33 -4.68 -4.57
CA MET A 1 -25.34 -5.05 -5.60
C MET A 1 -24.57 -3.77 -5.86
N SER A 2 -23.38 -3.61 -5.28
CA SER A 2 -22.55 -2.44 -5.51
C SER A 2 -21.85 -2.64 -6.86
N ASP A 3 -22.21 -1.79 -7.81
CA ASP A 3 -21.49 -1.66 -9.07
C ASP A 3 -20.13 -1.03 -8.75
N ARG A 4 -19.14 -1.84 -8.38
CA ARG A 4 -17.77 -1.38 -8.23
C ARG A 4 -17.20 -1.26 -9.63
N GLY A 5 -16.81 -0.04 -10.01
CA GLY A 5 -16.28 0.28 -11.34
C GLY A 5 -15.07 -0.57 -11.73
N ALA A 6 -14.58 -0.41 -12.95
CA ALA A 6 -13.66 -1.30 -13.67
C ALA A 6 -12.35 -1.72 -12.94
N PHE A 7 -12.06 -1.20 -11.75
CA PHE A 7 -10.87 -1.53 -10.95
C PHE A 7 -11.15 -1.83 -9.47
N GLY A 8 -12.39 -1.60 -8.97
CA GLY A 8 -12.80 -2.03 -7.64
C GLY A 8 -13.04 -3.54 -7.63
N LEU A 9 -11.97 -4.33 -7.62
CA LEU A 9 -12.06 -5.79 -7.57
C LEU A 9 -12.64 -6.23 -6.22
N GLU A 10 -13.58 -7.17 -6.27
CA GLU A 10 -14.07 -7.84 -5.07
C GLU A 10 -12.97 -8.75 -4.47
N PRO A 11 -13.05 -9.09 -3.17
CA PRO A 11 -12.03 -9.93 -2.51
C PRO A 11 -11.67 -11.21 -3.26
N ASP A 12 -12.65 -11.90 -3.82
CA ASP A 12 -12.47 -13.15 -4.59
C ASP A 12 -11.77 -12.92 -5.93
N GLN A 13 -11.89 -11.74 -6.52
CA GLN A 13 -11.18 -11.40 -7.75
C GLN A 13 -9.69 -11.15 -7.47
N TRP A 14 -9.34 -10.56 -6.33
CA TRP A 14 -7.96 -10.47 -5.88
C TRP A 14 -7.35 -11.85 -5.63
N GLU A 15 -8.05 -12.70 -4.88
CA GLU A 15 -7.62 -14.10 -4.65
C GLU A 15 -7.40 -14.84 -5.96
N LYS A 16 -8.35 -14.73 -6.91
CA LYS A 16 -8.24 -15.36 -8.22
C LYS A 16 -6.98 -14.93 -8.98
N ARG A 17 -6.59 -13.67 -8.95
CA ARG A 17 -5.37 -13.20 -9.62
C ARG A 17 -4.12 -13.85 -9.05
N TYR A 18 -4.05 -14.03 -7.72
CA TYR A 18 -2.95 -14.75 -7.09
C TYR A 18 -2.95 -16.25 -7.44
N LEU A 19 -4.12 -16.87 -7.54
CA LEU A 19 -4.25 -18.27 -7.95
C LEU A 19 -3.83 -18.47 -9.43
N ASP A 20 -4.21 -17.56 -10.30
CA ASP A 20 -3.91 -17.59 -11.74
C ASP A 20 -2.48 -17.12 -12.08
N ASP A 21 -1.71 -16.66 -11.08
CA ASP A 21 -0.38 -16.04 -11.24
C ASP A 21 -0.36 -14.81 -12.17
N ASP A 22 -1.50 -14.10 -12.27
CA ASP A 22 -1.65 -12.87 -13.04
C ASP A 22 -1.35 -11.64 -12.17
N LEU A 23 -0.07 -11.39 -11.90
CA LEU A 23 0.42 -10.42 -10.92
C LEU A 23 1.33 -9.35 -11.56
N PRO A 24 0.80 -8.49 -12.44
CA PRO A 24 1.62 -7.48 -13.14
C PRO A 24 2.28 -6.46 -12.20
N TRP A 25 1.81 -6.34 -10.95
CA TRP A 25 2.37 -5.47 -9.92
C TRP A 25 3.48 -6.13 -9.09
N ASP A 26 3.56 -7.48 -9.08
CA ASP A 26 4.54 -8.21 -8.27
C ASP A 26 5.81 -8.50 -9.08
N SER A 27 6.76 -7.59 -9.01
CA SER A 27 8.06 -7.75 -9.69
C SER A 27 9.10 -8.50 -8.84
N GLY A 28 8.81 -8.79 -7.57
CA GLY A 28 9.79 -9.28 -6.62
C GLY A 28 10.88 -8.27 -6.24
N VAL A 29 10.80 -7.04 -6.76
CA VAL A 29 11.73 -5.95 -6.45
C VAL A 29 11.09 -5.00 -5.44
N ARG A 30 11.86 -4.59 -4.43
CA ARG A 30 11.40 -3.60 -3.44
C ARG A 30 11.10 -2.25 -4.09
N ASP A 31 10.17 -1.52 -3.50
CA ASP A 31 9.87 -0.16 -3.92
C ASP A 31 11.03 0.79 -3.57
N ALA A 32 11.61 1.44 -4.60
CA ALA A 32 12.69 2.40 -4.41
C ALA A 32 12.22 3.69 -3.75
N HIS A 33 10.94 4.06 -3.91
CA HIS A 33 10.37 5.26 -3.26
C HIS A 33 10.30 5.08 -1.75
N LEU A 34 9.92 3.87 -1.28
CA LEU A 34 9.89 3.55 0.14
C LEU A 34 11.27 3.80 0.79
N GLY A 35 12.36 3.35 0.15
CA GLY A 35 13.71 3.60 0.66
C GLY A 35 14.05 5.09 0.78
N ARG A 36 13.68 5.89 -0.25
CA ARG A 36 13.89 7.35 -0.20
C ARG A 36 13.09 8.03 0.91
N VAL A 37 11.84 7.60 1.14
CA VAL A 37 11.00 8.14 2.22
C VAL A 37 11.60 7.82 3.58
N LEU A 38 12.11 6.59 3.79
CA LEU A 38 12.79 6.25 5.05
C LEU A 38 14.00 7.16 5.31
N ASP A 39 14.81 7.42 4.29
CA ASP A 39 15.99 8.27 4.39
C ASP A 39 15.61 9.75 4.63
N GLU A 40 14.66 10.29 3.86
CA GLU A 40 14.25 11.70 3.91
C GLU A 40 13.58 12.08 5.23
N PHE A 41 12.79 11.15 5.80
CA PHE A 41 12.08 11.36 7.06
C PHE A 41 12.78 10.71 8.26
N GLU A 42 14.04 10.27 8.09
CA GLU A 42 14.90 9.70 9.14
C GLU A 42 14.23 8.54 9.91
N LEU A 43 13.41 7.73 9.20
CA LEU A 43 12.72 6.58 9.76
C LEU A 43 13.67 5.38 9.80
N THR A 44 14.30 5.14 10.94
CA THR A 44 15.37 4.12 11.10
C THR A 44 14.91 2.89 11.88
N SER A 45 13.77 2.95 12.54
CA SER A 45 13.19 1.85 13.33
C SER A 45 11.72 2.13 13.63
N GLY A 46 11.02 1.15 14.18
CA GLY A 46 9.63 1.29 14.60
C GLY A 46 8.76 0.15 14.09
N ARG A 47 7.47 0.29 14.32
CA ARG A 47 6.44 -0.66 13.90
C ARG A 47 5.80 -0.19 12.60
N VAL A 48 5.81 -1.04 11.57
CA VAL A 48 5.27 -0.72 10.26
C VAL A 48 4.09 -1.61 9.92
N LEU A 49 3.01 -1.00 9.42
CA LEU A 49 1.88 -1.67 8.80
C LEU A 49 2.01 -1.56 7.28
N GLU A 50 2.16 -2.68 6.57
CA GLU A 50 2.04 -2.71 5.11
C GLU A 50 0.64 -3.17 4.72
N ILE A 51 -0.12 -2.31 4.04
CA ILE A 51 -1.49 -2.56 3.60
C ILE A 51 -1.47 -3.01 2.14
N GLY A 52 -2.07 -4.18 1.84
CA GLY A 52 -1.96 -4.81 0.53
C GLY A 52 -0.54 -5.31 0.26
N CYS A 53 0.04 -6.06 1.20
CA CYS A 53 1.46 -6.47 1.15
C CYS A 53 1.81 -7.47 0.03
N GLY A 54 0.80 -8.04 -0.64
CA GLY A 54 1.00 -9.05 -1.68
C GLY A 54 1.87 -10.21 -1.22
N THR A 55 2.92 -10.51 -1.96
CA THR A 55 3.87 -11.59 -1.62
C THR A 55 4.97 -11.16 -0.64
N GLY A 56 4.82 -10.00 0.02
CA GLY A 56 5.63 -9.57 1.17
C GLY A 56 7.01 -9.02 0.84
N THR A 57 7.28 -8.61 -0.40
CA THR A 57 8.61 -8.15 -0.82
C THR A 57 9.10 -6.94 -0.02
N ASN A 58 8.27 -5.92 0.17
CA ASN A 58 8.66 -4.72 0.92
C ASN A 58 8.68 -4.97 2.43
N ALA A 59 7.71 -5.73 2.97
CA ALA A 59 7.70 -6.12 4.38
C ALA A 59 8.98 -6.85 4.79
N ILE A 60 9.42 -7.82 3.99
CA ILE A 60 10.66 -8.58 4.23
C ILE A 60 11.89 -7.67 4.15
N TRP A 61 11.90 -6.73 3.21
CA TRP A 61 12.98 -5.76 3.13
C TRP A 61 13.00 -4.82 4.34
N LEU A 62 11.85 -4.30 4.79
CA LEU A 62 11.75 -3.47 6.01
C LEU A 62 12.21 -4.24 7.26
N ASP A 63 11.81 -5.51 7.40
CA ASP A 63 12.29 -6.39 8.50
C ASP A 63 13.81 -6.52 8.49
N SER A 64 14.44 -6.62 7.31
CA SER A 64 15.90 -6.68 7.17
C SER A 64 16.64 -5.41 7.62
N LEU A 65 15.91 -4.27 7.67
CA LEU A 65 16.39 -3.00 8.21
C LEU A 65 16.12 -2.86 9.72
N GLY A 66 15.43 -3.81 10.34
CA GLY A 66 15.15 -3.83 11.78
C GLY A 66 13.78 -3.29 12.20
N PHE A 67 12.86 -3.05 11.27
CA PHE A 67 11.48 -2.71 11.59
C PHE A 67 10.67 -3.92 12.08
N ASP A 68 9.71 -3.71 13.01
CA ASP A 68 8.68 -4.72 13.36
C ASP A 68 7.49 -4.59 12.39
N VAL A 69 7.39 -5.50 11.43
CA VAL A 69 6.47 -5.34 10.29
C VAL A 69 5.27 -6.27 10.39
N VAL A 70 4.08 -5.70 10.19
CA VAL A 70 2.84 -6.43 9.98
C VAL A 70 2.35 -6.14 8.55
N GLY A 71 2.27 -7.17 7.71
CA GLY A 71 1.73 -7.09 6.37
C GLY A 71 0.31 -7.67 6.30
N LEU A 72 -0.59 -6.94 5.66
CA LEU A 72 -1.99 -7.35 5.44
C LEU A 72 -2.25 -7.53 3.95
N ASP A 73 -3.02 -8.54 3.60
CA ASP A 73 -3.59 -8.70 2.26
C ASP A 73 -4.95 -9.41 2.33
N LEU A 74 -5.83 -9.13 1.38
CA LEU A 74 -7.12 -9.80 1.22
C LEU A 74 -6.98 -11.26 0.76
N SER A 75 -5.93 -11.54 -0.04
CA SER A 75 -5.70 -12.84 -0.64
C SER A 75 -5.01 -13.80 0.33
N ALA A 76 -5.62 -14.95 0.57
CA ALA A 76 -5.00 -16.03 1.34
C ALA A 76 -3.75 -16.56 0.62
N THR A 77 -3.81 -16.69 -0.71
CA THR A 77 -2.68 -17.15 -1.53
C THR A 77 -1.50 -16.17 -1.48
N ALA A 78 -1.77 -14.85 -1.50
CA ALA A 78 -0.72 -13.83 -1.30
C ALA A 78 -0.01 -14.03 0.04
N ILE A 79 -0.79 -14.16 1.11
CA ILE A 79 -0.26 -14.33 2.48
C ILE A 79 0.54 -15.63 2.63
N GLU A 80 0.10 -16.73 2.04
CA GLU A 80 0.86 -17.99 2.04
C GLU A 80 2.21 -17.82 1.33
N ARG A 81 2.23 -17.19 0.15
CA ARG A 81 3.45 -16.86 -0.59
C ARG A 81 4.37 -15.93 0.21
N ALA A 82 3.82 -14.91 0.86
CA ALA A 82 4.58 -13.98 1.70
C ALA A 82 5.24 -14.70 2.89
N ARG A 83 4.51 -15.57 3.59
CA ARG A 83 5.05 -16.38 4.71
C ARG A 83 6.16 -17.32 4.26
N LEU A 84 5.99 -17.98 3.11
CA LEU A 84 7.03 -18.84 2.54
C LEU A 84 8.30 -18.04 2.19
N LYS A 85 8.13 -16.88 1.55
CA LYS A 85 9.23 -15.96 1.22
C LYS A 85 9.95 -15.46 2.47
N ALA A 86 9.21 -15.07 3.52
CA ALA A 86 9.77 -14.64 4.80
C ALA A 86 10.54 -15.75 5.50
N THR A 87 10.02 -16.99 5.49
CA THR A 87 10.72 -18.17 6.05
C THR A 87 12.05 -18.38 5.34
N ASN A 88 12.08 -18.34 4.02
CA ASN A 88 13.30 -18.49 3.22
C ASN A 88 14.32 -17.37 3.44
N ALA A 89 13.85 -16.17 3.77
CA ALA A 89 14.68 -15.00 4.09
C ALA A 89 15.06 -14.91 5.59
N ALA A 90 14.59 -15.84 6.43
CA ALA A 90 14.68 -15.78 7.90
C ALA A 90 14.13 -14.45 8.49
N ALA A 91 13.16 -13.85 7.83
CA ALA A 91 12.50 -12.62 8.27
C ALA A 91 11.45 -12.91 9.36
N LYS A 92 11.21 -11.92 10.24
CA LYS A 92 10.32 -12.04 11.41
C LYS A 92 8.98 -11.35 11.21
N CYS A 93 8.78 -10.66 10.09
CA CYS A 93 7.54 -9.98 9.78
C CYS A 93 6.32 -10.91 9.84
N LYS A 94 5.18 -10.36 10.28
CA LYS A 94 3.92 -11.08 10.42
C LYS A 94 3.03 -10.79 9.22
N PHE A 95 2.43 -11.83 8.64
CA PHE A 95 1.51 -11.70 7.52
C PHE A 95 0.12 -12.21 7.89
N LEU A 96 -0.91 -11.39 7.67
CA LEU A 96 -2.30 -11.68 8.05
C LEU A 96 -3.22 -11.50 6.85
N LYS A 97 -4.05 -12.50 6.59
CA LYS A 97 -5.16 -12.34 5.67
C LYS A 97 -6.21 -11.48 6.37
N THR A 98 -6.45 -10.29 5.86
CA THR A 98 -7.32 -9.30 6.52
C THR A 98 -7.96 -8.38 5.48
N ASN A 99 -9.29 -8.20 5.57
CA ASN A 99 -9.94 -7.09 4.90
C ASN A 99 -9.67 -5.81 5.69
N PHE A 100 -8.80 -4.95 5.15
CA PHE A 100 -8.34 -3.75 5.85
C PHE A 100 -9.49 -2.82 6.27
N LEU A 101 -10.56 -2.70 5.49
CA LEU A 101 -11.67 -1.81 5.84
C LEU A 101 -12.66 -2.42 6.84
N GLU A 102 -12.77 -3.73 6.92
CA GLU A 102 -13.85 -4.40 7.67
C GLU A 102 -13.38 -5.09 8.94
N GLU A 103 -12.12 -5.60 8.95
CA GLU A 103 -11.64 -6.47 10.02
C GLU A 103 -10.67 -5.74 10.97
N VAL A 104 -10.57 -6.22 12.19
CA VAL A 104 -9.65 -5.68 13.19
C VAL A 104 -8.21 -5.94 12.77
N VAL A 105 -7.40 -4.90 12.72
CA VAL A 105 -5.96 -4.99 12.49
C VAL A 105 -5.24 -5.11 13.84
N PRO A 106 -4.65 -6.27 14.15
CA PRO A 106 -3.95 -6.44 15.41
C PRO A 106 -2.56 -5.80 15.37
N GLY A 107 -2.05 -5.50 16.54
CA GLY A 107 -0.65 -5.10 16.69
C GLY A 107 -0.36 -3.61 16.66
N GLY A 108 -1.36 -2.75 16.44
CA GLY A 108 -1.18 -1.30 16.54
C GLY A 108 -1.00 -0.79 17.98
N PRO A 109 -0.76 0.51 18.17
CA PRO A 109 -0.55 1.46 17.08
C PRO A 109 0.81 1.28 16.37
N PHE A 110 0.91 1.83 15.15
CA PHE A 110 2.10 1.75 14.31
C PHE A 110 2.76 3.13 14.17
N ASP A 111 4.07 3.15 13.93
CA ASP A 111 4.84 4.38 13.69
C ASP A 111 4.78 4.79 12.22
N MET A 112 4.60 3.80 11.33
CA MET A 112 4.44 4.02 9.90
C MET A 112 3.39 3.09 9.33
N ALA A 113 2.59 3.61 8.38
CA ALA A 113 1.81 2.82 7.43
C ALA A 113 2.39 2.97 6.03
N TYR A 114 2.34 1.90 5.26
CA TYR A 114 2.80 1.87 3.87
C TYR A 114 1.79 1.12 3.00
N ASP A 115 1.50 1.65 1.82
CA ASP A 115 0.82 0.92 0.77
C ASP A 115 1.40 1.25 -0.61
N ARG A 116 1.46 0.26 -1.47
CA ARG A 116 1.87 0.43 -2.86
C ARG A 116 0.72 0.01 -3.78
N GLY A 117 -0.12 0.98 -4.11
CA GLY A 117 -1.24 0.74 -5.00
C GLY A 117 -2.47 0.13 -4.34
N CYS A 118 -2.68 0.38 -3.05
CA CYS A 118 -3.91 -0.03 -2.37
C CYS A 118 -4.95 1.09 -2.39
N LEU A 119 -4.63 2.29 -1.94
CA LEU A 119 -5.55 3.44 -1.92
C LEU A 119 -6.17 3.72 -3.29
N HIS A 120 -5.43 3.59 -4.37
CA HIS A 120 -5.93 3.92 -5.71
C HIS A 120 -6.95 2.92 -6.27
N THR A 121 -7.10 1.74 -5.67
CA THR A 121 -8.08 0.74 -6.11
C THR A 121 -9.51 1.10 -5.74
N PHE A 122 -9.71 2.01 -4.80
CA PHE A 122 -11.04 2.46 -4.37
C PHE A 122 -11.54 3.59 -5.30
N ASP A 123 -12.61 3.32 -6.05
CA ASP A 123 -13.14 4.27 -7.03
C ASP A 123 -13.98 5.37 -6.39
N LYS A 124 -14.70 5.08 -5.29
CA LYS A 124 -15.53 6.05 -4.62
C LYS A 124 -14.75 6.94 -3.66
N VAL A 125 -15.18 8.20 -3.57
CA VAL A 125 -14.55 9.21 -2.70
C VAL A 125 -14.69 8.81 -1.23
N ASP A 126 -15.87 8.34 -0.82
CA ASP A 126 -16.14 7.90 0.55
C ASP A 126 -15.30 6.69 0.96
N GLU A 127 -15.11 5.71 0.07
CA GLU A 127 -14.23 4.57 0.34
C GLU A 127 -12.76 5.00 0.53
N ARG A 128 -12.27 5.97 -0.25
CA ARG A 128 -10.91 6.51 -0.07
C ARG A 128 -10.76 7.32 1.21
N LEU A 129 -11.80 8.05 1.60
CA LEU A 129 -11.83 8.77 2.87
C LEU A 129 -11.81 7.79 4.05
N GLU A 130 -12.67 6.76 4.02
CA GLU A 130 -12.71 5.69 5.03
C GLU A 130 -11.35 4.98 5.15
N PHE A 131 -10.69 4.68 4.02
CA PHE A 131 -9.35 4.10 4.01
C PHE A 131 -8.36 4.99 4.76
N SER A 132 -8.33 6.28 4.47
CA SER A 132 -7.43 7.24 5.10
C SER A 132 -7.70 7.41 6.60
N GLU A 133 -8.96 7.55 6.99
CA GLU A 133 -9.38 7.62 8.40
C GLU A 133 -8.95 6.36 9.17
N ARG A 134 -9.10 5.20 8.53
CA ARG A 134 -8.68 3.95 9.14
C ARG A 134 -7.16 3.85 9.28
N VAL A 135 -6.39 4.27 8.28
CA VAL A 135 -4.92 4.37 8.41
C VAL A 135 -4.56 5.25 9.58
N ALA A 136 -5.17 6.46 9.69
CA ALA A 136 -4.93 7.38 10.80
C ALA A 136 -5.24 6.74 12.16
N SER A 137 -6.34 5.99 12.27
CA SER A 137 -6.73 5.34 13.52
C SER A 137 -5.73 4.30 14.03
N LEU A 138 -4.92 3.74 13.14
CA LEU A 138 -3.94 2.68 13.45
C LEU A 138 -2.52 3.23 13.70
N LEU A 139 -2.27 4.49 13.39
CA LEU A 139 -0.96 5.11 13.59
C LEU A 139 -0.84 5.73 14.98
N ASN A 140 0.37 5.83 15.49
CA ASN A 140 0.73 6.70 16.60
C ASN A 140 0.45 8.17 16.25
N PRO A 141 0.26 9.08 17.24
CA PRO A 141 0.36 10.51 16.99
C PRO A 141 1.66 10.84 16.25
N GLU A 142 1.62 11.72 15.24
CA GLU A 142 2.75 12.04 14.37
C GLU A 142 3.23 10.87 13.47
N GLY A 143 2.57 9.72 13.50
CA GLY A 143 2.89 8.56 12.66
C GLY A 143 2.80 8.90 11.16
N ILE A 144 3.67 8.31 10.36
CA ILE A 144 3.82 8.60 8.93
C ILE A 144 3.05 7.58 8.09
N TRP A 145 2.33 8.06 7.11
CA TRP A 145 1.78 7.23 6.03
C TRP A 145 2.46 7.54 4.71
N HIS A 146 3.06 6.53 4.10
CA HIS A 146 3.56 6.59 2.72
C HIS A 146 2.68 5.74 1.81
N SER A 147 2.23 6.31 0.69
CA SER A 147 1.45 5.61 -0.34
C SER A 147 2.00 5.90 -1.73
N LEU A 148 2.19 4.86 -2.54
CA LEU A 148 2.49 4.99 -3.97
C LEU A 148 1.21 4.78 -4.77
N ILE A 149 0.75 5.82 -5.46
CA ILE A 149 -0.60 5.92 -6.04
C ILE A 149 -0.49 6.13 -7.56
N GLY A 150 -1.25 5.38 -8.36
CA GLY A 150 -1.33 5.65 -9.81
C GLY A 150 -1.91 7.05 -10.09
N SER A 151 -1.26 7.81 -10.98
CA SER A 151 -1.62 9.20 -11.30
C SER A 151 -2.40 9.33 -12.61
N THR A 152 -3.36 10.25 -12.65
CA THR A 152 -4.05 10.68 -13.88
C THR A 152 -3.17 11.51 -14.79
N ASP A 153 -2.02 12.00 -14.32
CA ASP A 153 -1.08 12.74 -15.14
C ASP A 153 -0.46 11.86 -16.23
N GLY A 154 -0.24 12.43 -17.39
CA GLY A 154 0.30 11.72 -18.54
C GLY A 154 -0.77 11.25 -19.55
N PRO A 155 -0.35 10.57 -20.61
CA PRO A 155 -1.26 10.18 -21.70
C PRO A 155 -2.32 9.18 -21.22
N PRO A 156 -3.51 9.19 -21.85
CA PRO A 156 -4.47 8.11 -21.68
C PRO A 156 -3.83 6.76 -21.99
N ARG A 157 -4.23 5.72 -21.26
CA ARG A 157 -3.79 4.35 -21.51
C ARG A 157 -4.93 3.36 -21.24
N ASP A 158 -4.90 2.27 -21.98
CA ASP A 158 -5.80 1.16 -21.74
C ASP A 158 -5.12 0.18 -20.78
N GLY A 159 -5.74 -0.02 -19.61
CA GLY A 159 -5.21 -0.93 -18.57
C GLY A 159 -4.11 -0.32 -17.69
N GLY A 160 -3.49 -1.17 -16.90
CA GLY A 160 -2.50 -0.80 -15.87
C GLY A 160 -3.13 -0.39 -14.54
N PRO A 161 -2.35 0.14 -13.58
CA PRO A 161 -2.86 0.50 -12.26
C PRO A 161 -3.95 1.58 -12.34
N PRO A 162 -4.97 1.54 -11.47
CA PRO A 162 -5.94 2.63 -11.33
C PRO A 162 -5.25 3.97 -11.12
N ARG A 163 -5.93 5.06 -11.49
CA ARG A 163 -5.33 6.39 -11.47
C ARG A 163 -6.17 7.36 -10.66
N ARG A 164 -5.50 8.18 -9.87
CA ARG A 164 -6.13 9.26 -9.08
C ARG A 164 -5.44 10.59 -9.39
N SER A 165 -6.24 11.65 -9.47
CA SER A 165 -5.71 13.00 -9.55
C SER A 165 -5.17 13.46 -8.20
N ALA A 166 -4.31 14.48 -8.19
CA ALA A 166 -3.84 15.10 -6.94
C ALA A 166 -5.02 15.60 -6.09
N ALA A 167 -6.06 16.18 -6.72
CA ALA A 167 -7.25 16.65 -6.01
C ALA A 167 -8.01 15.51 -5.29
N GLU A 168 -8.15 14.34 -5.93
CA GLU A 168 -8.79 13.16 -5.32
C GLU A 168 -7.97 12.62 -4.15
N ILE A 169 -6.63 12.64 -4.25
CA ILE A 169 -5.73 12.22 -3.18
C ILE A 169 -5.84 13.18 -1.99
N ILE A 170 -5.74 14.49 -2.24
CA ILE A 170 -5.84 15.52 -1.20
C ILE A 170 -7.19 15.39 -0.48
N ALA A 171 -8.29 15.34 -1.21
CA ALA A 171 -9.63 15.22 -0.63
C ALA A 171 -9.83 13.99 0.27
N ALA A 172 -9.13 12.88 -0.03
CA ALA A 172 -9.20 11.68 0.78
C ALA A 172 -8.33 11.75 2.05
N VAL A 173 -7.28 12.58 2.06
CA VAL A 173 -6.19 12.48 3.06
C VAL A 173 -6.19 13.64 4.05
N GLU A 174 -6.47 14.87 3.60
CA GLU A 174 -6.24 16.10 4.38
C GLU A 174 -7.06 16.20 5.67
N SER A 175 -8.22 15.52 5.76
CA SER A 175 -9.04 15.52 6.97
C SER A 175 -8.36 14.87 8.17
N SER A 176 -7.55 13.85 7.94
CA SER A 176 -6.89 13.04 8.99
C SER A 176 -5.38 13.24 9.06
N PHE A 177 -4.80 13.82 8.01
CA PHE A 177 -3.35 13.94 7.85
C PHE A 177 -2.91 15.35 7.45
N GLU A 178 -1.73 15.74 7.90
CA GLU A 178 -0.92 16.78 7.29
C GLU A 178 -0.16 16.19 6.09
N ILE A 179 -0.39 16.71 4.89
CA ILE A 179 0.33 16.26 3.70
C ILE A 179 1.71 16.90 3.68
N LEU A 180 2.76 16.09 3.91
CA LEU A 180 4.14 16.54 3.89
C LEU A 180 4.71 16.55 2.48
N GLN A 181 4.30 15.58 1.65
CA GLN A 181 4.75 15.44 0.27
C GLN A 181 3.66 14.84 -0.60
N LEU A 182 3.48 15.40 -1.80
CA LEU A 182 2.75 14.78 -2.91
C LEU A 182 3.53 15.05 -4.18
N GLN A 183 4.35 14.08 -4.59
CA GLN A 183 5.30 14.23 -5.68
C GLN A 183 4.96 13.34 -6.85
N SER A 184 4.95 13.91 -8.07
CA SER A 184 4.78 13.13 -9.31
C SER A 184 6.02 12.27 -9.58
N THR A 185 5.77 11.01 -9.95
CA THR A 185 6.81 10.02 -10.24
C THR A 185 6.31 8.98 -11.25
N PHE A 186 6.95 7.82 -11.27
CA PHE A 186 6.55 6.64 -12.02
C PHE A 186 6.55 5.42 -11.09
N PHE A 187 5.80 4.37 -11.46
CA PHE A 187 6.07 3.06 -10.89
C PHE A 187 7.45 2.61 -11.37
N ASP A 188 8.30 2.19 -10.46
CA ASP A 188 9.71 1.88 -10.71
C ASP A 188 9.97 0.41 -11.03
N SER A 189 8.95 -0.43 -10.97
CA SER A 189 9.07 -1.88 -11.16
C SER A 189 7.78 -2.51 -11.70
N GLY A 190 7.90 -3.73 -12.22
CA GLY A 190 6.80 -4.48 -12.80
C GLY A 190 6.52 -4.12 -14.27
N LEU A 191 5.45 -4.67 -14.82
CA LEU A 191 5.05 -4.46 -16.23
C LEU A 191 4.65 -3.00 -16.54
N HIS A 192 4.41 -2.20 -15.51
CA HIS A 192 3.95 -0.81 -15.63
C HIS A 192 4.96 0.19 -15.05
N ALA A 193 6.26 -0.11 -15.10
CA ALA A 193 7.32 0.75 -14.56
C ALA A 193 7.25 2.20 -15.08
N GLU A 194 6.81 2.41 -16.33
CA GLU A 194 6.66 3.75 -16.94
C GLU A 194 5.30 4.41 -16.64
N ALA A 195 4.40 3.75 -15.90
CA ALA A 195 3.13 4.34 -15.56
C ALA A 195 3.32 5.47 -14.53
N ARG A 196 2.68 6.62 -14.80
CA ARG A 196 2.71 7.76 -13.87
C ARG A 196 2.13 7.39 -12.51
N ALA A 197 2.82 7.84 -11.47
CA ALA A 197 2.43 7.66 -10.08
C ALA A 197 2.63 8.94 -9.26
N GLY A 198 2.06 8.98 -8.09
CA GLY A 198 2.31 9.97 -7.05
C GLY A 198 2.87 9.30 -5.80
N VAL A 199 3.93 9.87 -5.25
CA VAL A 199 4.40 9.55 -3.90
C VAL A 199 3.68 10.49 -2.93
N LEU A 200 2.86 9.93 -2.07
CA LEU A 200 2.27 10.62 -0.93
C LEU A 200 3.09 10.29 0.32
N VAL A 201 3.44 11.32 1.09
CA VAL A 201 3.88 11.20 2.48
C VAL A 201 3.03 12.12 3.33
N ALA A 202 2.40 11.57 4.35
CA ALA A 202 1.48 12.30 5.20
C ALA A 202 1.69 11.94 6.66
N ARG A 203 1.51 12.91 7.55
CA ARG A 203 1.66 12.78 9.00
C ARG A 203 0.30 12.79 9.65
N ARG A 204 0.02 11.84 10.56
CA ARG A 204 -1.20 11.82 11.34
C ARG A 204 -1.34 13.10 12.17
N ARG A 205 -2.53 13.72 12.10
CA ARG A 205 -2.92 14.89 12.93
C ARG A 205 -3.24 14.50 14.37
#